data_a2dba0a4706db9037d1a8a6593f2adf0
#
_entry.id   a2dba0a4706db9037d1a8a6593f2adf0
#
_cell.length_a   1.000
_cell.length_b   1.000
_cell.length_c   1.000
_cell.angle_alpha   90.00
_cell.angle_beta   90.00
_cell.angle_gamma   90.00
#
_symmetry.space_group_name_H-M   'P 1'
#
loop_
_entity.id
_entity.type
_entity.pdbx_description
1 polymer ?
#
loop_
_entity_poly.entity_id
_entity_poly.type
_entity_poly.pdbx_seq_one_letter_code
_entity_poly.pdbx_strand_id
1 'polypeptide(L)'
;MISEAQMKLETNNLYPFYKVYVASDYPGSKVKTPHIKKLAAKLTDIYKGKINKLCVAMPPRHSKSSMVTLAFPLWLIFRNPNTKILIVNAEASLSEKFGIQLREYVKRYGPLFGVYLSDVKHSSTHLMFERKDGTLCKGSIRLVGASGSITGQDADYLIIDDPYKGFDDITPTLLQKKIDWFKTMILQRLEPHSKLIILHTRWHSEDLQGYLKENFPEDYDFVEFSAIKKDGTPLWPQRYTLEYLQKQAKAMGERLFQALYQQKPIDETGDYFNVDKLIFHDEPFDQYYIANIRSWDMAFTKVENGYDDKKDYTVGVPMFKVNDWHYAITDFDYGQYGEDNILHVQSVARSDGVNTPIHIEPGTKGGAAKEVYRLWSEDYLKGYNTTQSLPEGTKVDRAFGFKNAILDGKIHVYIMDPVKRQLFINQLKAFPNSKHKDIVDACSYAFNYLNSIYDEDIYGTGEATY
;
A
#
# COMPACT_ATOMS: atom_id res chain seq x y z
N MET A 1 43.60 -1.90 2.14
CA MET A 1 42.91 -2.45 3.36
C MET A 1 42.88 -1.36 4.40
N ILE A 2 41.68 -1.03 4.93
CA ILE A 2 41.52 -0.07 6.02
C ILE A 2 42.05 -0.71 7.30
N SER A 3 42.89 -0.03 8.10
CA SER A 3 43.43 -0.60 9.34
C SER A 3 42.31 -0.81 10.37
N GLU A 4 42.46 -1.76 11.29
CA GLU A 4 41.51 -2.07 12.36
C GLU A 4 41.22 -0.84 13.25
N ALA A 5 42.25 0.01 13.46
CA ALA A 5 42.11 1.29 14.16
C ALA A 5 41.26 2.31 13.39
N GLN A 6 41.38 2.34 12.08
CA GLN A 6 40.60 3.23 11.20
C GLN A 6 39.14 2.77 11.10
N MET A 7 38.89 1.44 11.08
CA MET A 7 37.54 0.85 11.20
C MET A 7 36.88 1.22 12.52
N LYS A 8 37.60 1.17 13.65
CA LYS A 8 37.06 1.60 14.97
C LYS A 8 36.73 3.10 15.03
N LEU A 9 37.51 3.96 14.41
CA LEU A 9 37.23 5.40 14.35
C LEU A 9 36.01 5.73 13.49
N GLU A 10 35.84 5.05 12.38
CA GLU A 10 34.68 5.24 11.49
C GLU A 10 33.37 4.73 12.10
N THR A 11 33.44 3.76 13.04
CA THR A 11 32.25 3.20 13.71
C THR A 11 31.64 4.11 14.79
N ASN A 12 32.36 5.15 15.24
CA ASN A 12 31.79 6.10 16.21
C ASN A 12 30.64 6.93 15.65
N ASN A 13 30.50 7.01 14.31
CA ASN A 13 29.45 7.74 13.65
C ASN A 13 28.63 6.83 12.75
N LEU A 14 27.31 6.89 12.84
CA LEU A 14 26.39 6.03 12.10
C LEU A 14 26.51 6.16 10.57
N TYR A 15 26.74 7.36 10.03
CA TYR A 15 26.83 7.53 8.57
C TYR A 15 28.09 6.85 7.95
N PRO A 16 29.31 7.03 8.48
CA PRO A 16 30.45 6.23 8.07
C PRO A 16 30.25 4.73 8.25
N PHE A 17 29.69 4.29 9.36
CA PHE A 17 29.33 2.89 9.58
C PHE A 17 28.41 2.36 8.46
N TYR A 18 27.33 3.06 8.15
CA TYR A 18 26.45 2.70 7.04
C TYR A 18 27.21 2.57 5.72
N LYS A 19 28.08 3.52 5.39
CA LYS A 19 28.84 3.52 4.12
C LYS A 19 29.78 2.34 4.01
N VAL A 20 30.39 1.92 5.10
CA VAL A 20 31.39 0.84 5.12
C VAL A 20 30.71 -0.54 5.15
N TYR A 21 29.72 -0.73 6.02
CA TYR A 21 29.23 -2.07 6.36
C TYR A 21 27.91 -2.45 5.68
N VAL A 22 27.10 -1.48 5.25
CA VAL A 22 25.78 -1.75 4.65
C VAL A 22 25.71 -1.28 3.21
N ALA A 23 26.07 -0.01 2.96
CA ALA A 23 25.94 0.56 1.62
C ALA A 23 26.93 -0.07 0.62
N SER A 24 28.06 -0.64 1.07
CA SER A 24 29.06 -1.30 0.21
C SER A 24 28.49 -2.46 -0.60
N ASP A 25 27.43 -3.11 -0.11
CA ASP A 25 26.78 -4.24 -0.79
C ASP A 25 25.79 -3.79 -1.90
N TYR A 26 25.55 -2.47 -2.05
CA TYR A 26 24.61 -1.96 -3.05
C TYR A 26 25.34 -1.24 -4.19
N PRO A 27 24.87 -1.37 -5.43
CA PRO A 27 25.36 -0.59 -6.57
C PRO A 27 25.35 0.92 -6.27
N GLY A 28 26.43 1.63 -6.59
CA GLY A 28 26.53 3.06 -6.31
C GLY A 28 26.90 3.45 -4.87
N SER A 29 27.42 2.51 -4.07
CA SER A 29 27.85 2.73 -2.68
C SER A 29 28.83 3.91 -2.49
N LYS A 30 29.63 4.24 -3.49
CA LYS A 30 30.58 5.37 -3.49
C LYS A 30 29.88 6.73 -3.68
N VAL A 31 28.62 6.76 -4.06
CA VAL A 31 27.86 7.97 -4.34
C VAL A 31 27.57 8.73 -3.04
N LYS A 32 27.65 10.05 -3.10
CA LYS A 32 27.27 10.94 -1.98
C LYS A 32 25.76 10.84 -1.76
N THR A 33 25.35 10.60 -0.52
CA THR A 33 23.94 10.48 -0.10
C THR A 33 23.64 11.48 1.03
N PRO A 34 23.53 12.79 0.73
CA PRO A 34 23.38 13.82 1.75
C PRO A 34 22.09 13.65 2.58
N HIS A 35 21.02 13.14 1.98
CA HIS A 35 19.78 12.82 2.67
C HIS A 35 19.97 11.70 3.71
N ILE A 36 20.72 10.66 3.38
CA ILE A 36 21.05 9.59 4.32
C ILE A 36 21.97 10.08 5.43
N LYS A 37 22.91 11.00 5.12
CA LYS A 37 23.73 11.65 6.15
C LYS A 37 22.87 12.44 7.14
N LYS A 38 21.85 13.18 6.64
CA LYS A 38 20.90 13.91 7.49
C LYS A 38 20.05 12.93 8.34
N LEU A 39 19.59 11.84 7.75
CA LEU A 39 18.85 10.79 8.48
C LEU A 39 19.72 10.16 9.57
N ALA A 40 20.97 9.80 9.26
CA ALA A 40 21.92 9.25 10.23
C ALA A 40 22.20 10.20 11.40
N ALA A 41 22.24 11.52 11.15
CA ALA A 41 22.38 12.52 12.22
C ALA A 41 21.17 12.49 13.17
N LYS A 42 19.95 12.43 12.65
CA LYS A 42 18.73 12.30 13.47
C LYS A 42 18.69 11.00 14.27
N LEU A 43 19.07 9.87 13.68
CA LEU A 43 19.20 8.60 14.41
C LEU A 43 20.28 8.64 15.47
N THR A 44 21.35 9.39 15.25
CA THR A 44 22.39 9.63 16.26
C THR A 44 21.85 10.49 17.41
N ASP A 45 20.97 11.44 17.13
CA ASP A 45 20.30 12.25 18.19
C ASP A 45 19.33 11.37 19.03
N ILE A 46 18.64 10.39 18.41
CA ILE A 46 17.88 9.34 19.13
C ILE A 46 18.81 8.55 20.07
N TYR A 47 19.93 8.05 19.54
CA TYR A 47 20.91 7.31 20.35
C TYR A 47 21.45 8.12 21.55
N LYS A 48 21.70 9.41 21.34
CA LYS A 48 22.19 10.32 22.39
C LYS A 48 21.10 10.78 23.36
N GLY A 49 19.86 10.36 23.18
CA GLY A 49 18.73 10.74 24.01
C GLY A 49 18.25 12.18 23.84
N LYS A 50 18.66 12.89 22.79
CA LYS A 50 18.17 14.22 22.46
C LYS A 50 16.76 14.19 21.87
N ILE A 51 16.42 13.10 21.20
CA ILE A 51 15.13 12.79 20.61
C ILE A 51 14.68 11.45 21.17
N ASN A 52 13.40 11.30 21.51
CA ASN A 52 12.84 10.05 22.01
C ASN A 52 11.94 9.38 20.97
N LYS A 53 11.24 10.18 20.18
CA LYS A 53 10.29 9.68 19.16
C LYS A 53 10.55 10.42 17.84
N LEU A 54 10.82 9.67 16.77
CA LEU A 54 11.18 10.19 15.47
C LEU A 54 10.24 9.62 14.38
N CYS A 55 9.59 10.51 13.64
CA CYS A 55 8.84 10.19 12.43
C CYS A 55 9.65 10.58 11.19
N VAL A 56 9.86 9.64 10.28
CA VAL A 56 10.61 9.85 9.04
C VAL A 56 9.73 9.54 7.86
N ALA A 57 9.45 10.53 7.03
CA ALA A 57 8.81 10.35 5.73
C ALA A 57 9.84 10.49 4.61
N MET A 58 9.92 9.49 3.73
CA MET A 58 10.92 9.45 2.66
C MET A 58 10.40 8.70 1.44
N PRO A 59 10.73 9.14 0.21
CA PRO A 59 10.32 8.48 -1.02
C PRO A 59 10.75 7.02 -1.09
N PRO A 60 10.03 6.19 -1.84
CA PRO A 60 10.42 4.80 -2.06
C PRO A 60 11.82 4.73 -2.71
N ARG A 61 12.55 3.64 -2.42
CA ARG A 61 13.88 3.32 -2.96
C ARG A 61 15.00 4.35 -2.73
N HIS A 62 14.84 5.24 -1.74
CA HIS A 62 15.87 6.21 -1.33
C HIS A 62 16.72 5.73 -0.13
N SER A 63 16.88 4.42 0.04
CA SER A 63 17.71 3.76 1.06
C SER A 63 17.24 3.97 2.52
N LYS A 64 15.94 4.25 2.73
CA LYS A 64 15.37 4.46 4.05
C LYS A 64 15.54 3.24 4.97
N SER A 65 15.06 2.06 4.56
CA SER A 65 15.15 0.82 5.35
C SER A 65 16.59 0.33 5.50
N SER A 66 17.45 0.51 4.48
CA SER A 66 18.87 0.17 4.59
C SER A 66 19.58 0.94 5.72
N MET A 67 19.18 2.20 5.96
CA MET A 67 19.72 3.00 7.07
C MET A 67 19.05 2.67 8.40
N VAL A 68 17.69 2.64 8.44
CA VAL A 68 16.94 2.57 9.70
C VAL A 68 16.76 1.14 10.19
N THR A 69 16.52 0.19 9.26
CA THR A 69 16.19 -1.20 9.59
C THR A 69 17.42 -2.13 9.57
N LEU A 70 18.45 -1.78 8.83
CA LEU A 70 19.69 -2.58 8.79
C LEU A 70 20.84 -1.88 9.53
N ALA A 71 21.31 -0.73 9.06
CA ALA A 71 22.53 -0.11 9.60
C ALA A 71 22.37 0.34 11.06
N PHE A 72 21.27 0.98 11.40
CA PHE A 72 21.09 1.51 12.76
C PHE A 72 21.02 0.41 13.84
N PRO A 73 20.22 -0.67 13.68
CA PRO A 73 20.24 -1.78 14.63
C PRO A 73 21.59 -2.47 14.76
N LEU A 74 22.29 -2.70 13.66
CA LEU A 74 23.65 -3.27 13.69
C LEU A 74 24.62 -2.37 14.44
N TRP A 75 24.58 -1.07 14.17
CA TRP A 75 25.42 -0.08 14.84
C TRP A 75 25.18 -0.04 16.35
N LEU A 76 23.91 -0.14 16.78
CA LEU A 76 23.56 -0.21 18.20
C LEU A 76 24.11 -1.47 18.86
N ILE A 77 23.88 -2.64 18.26
CA ILE A 77 24.33 -3.94 18.82
C ILE A 77 25.85 -4.05 18.84
N PHE A 78 26.55 -3.57 17.83
CA PHE A 78 28.02 -3.58 17.83
C PHE A 78 28.64 -2.62 18.87
N ARG A 79 27.91 -1.62 19.31
CA ARG A 79 28.31 -0.74 20.43
C ARG A 79 27.91 -1.30 21.79
N ASN A 80 26.69 -1.85 21.88
CA ASN A 80 26.18 -2.47 23.10
C ASN A 80 25.30 -3.69 22.75
N PRO A 81 25.83 -4.92 22.80
CA PRO A 81 25.07 -6.11 22.48
C PRO A 81 24.00 -6.50 23.52
N ASN A 82 23.87 -5.72 24.61
CA ASN A 82 22.75 -5.87 25.56
C ASN A 82 21.53 -5.05 25.17
N THR A 83 21.56 -4.31 24.07
CA THR A 83 20.42 -3.49 23.57
C THR A 83 19.32 -4.39 23.00
N LYS A 84 18.07 -4.15 23.39
CA LYS A 84 16.89 -4.84 22.88
C LYS A 84 16.22 -4.01 21.79
N ILE A 85 16.08 -4.57 20.59
CA ILE A 85 15.54 -3.88 19.43
C ILE A 85 14.36 -4.68 18.89
N LEU A 86 13.21 -4.02 18.74
CA LEU A 86 12.02 -4.55 18.09
C LEU A 86 11.78 -3.81 16.78
N ILE A 87 11.69 -4.55 15.68
CA ILE A 87 11.40 -4.02 14.35
C ILE A 87 10.07 -4.58 13.88
N VAL A 88 9.18 -3.70 13.45
CA VAL A 88 7.84 -4.05 12.96
C VAL A 88 7.71 -3.60 11.50
N ASN A 89 7.40 -4.53 10.61
CA ASN A 89 7.14 -4.29 9.19
C ASN A 89 5.67 -4.57 8.86
N ALA A 90 5.19 -4.16 7.69
CA ALA A 90 3.83 -4.49 7.26
C ALA A 90 3.59 -6.02 7.23
N GLU A 91 4.56 -6.77 6.73
CA GLU A 91 4.46 -8.22 6.50
C GLU A 91 5.57 -9.03 7.18
N ALA A 92 5.25 -10.28 7.52
CA ALA A 92 6.20 -11.22 8.10
C ALA A 92 7.33 -11.60 7.11
N SER A 93 7.02 -11.71 5.83
CA SER A 93 7.98 -11.99 4.75
C SER A 93 9.07 -10.93 4.66
N LEU A 94 8.71 -9.66 4.79
CA LEU A 94 9.66 -8.55 4.81
C LEU A 94 10.53 -8.58 6.07
N SER A 95 9.94 -8.89 7.22
CA SER A 95 10.67 -9.10 8.48
C SER A 95 11.69 -10.23 8.38
N GLU A 96 11.32 -11.34 7.77
CA GLU A 96 12.24 -12.47 7.53
C GLU A 96 13.40 -12.09 6.63
N LYS A 97 13.12 -11.40 5.51
CA LYS A 97 14.15 -10.90 4.59
C LYS A 97 15.19 -10.01 5.30
N PHE A 98 14.74 -9.04 6.09
CA PHE A 98 15.65 -8.19 6.86
C PHE A 98 16.40 -8.96 7.93
N GLY A 99 15.75 -9.92 8.59
CA GLY A 99 16.40 -10.74 9.60
C GLY A 99 17.53 -11.62 9.03
N ILE A 100 17.34 -12.19 7.83
CA ILE A 100 18.39 -12.92 7.11
C ILE A 100 19.57 -11.99 6.81
N GLN A 101 19.32 -10.79 6.29
CA GLN A 101 20.38 -9.81 6.01
C GLN A 101 21.14 -9.39 7.28
N LEU A 102 20.43 -9.10 8.37
CA LEU A 102 21.05 -8.76 9.65
C LEU A 102 21.94 -9.89 10.17
N ARG A 103 21.48 -11.14 10.08
CA ARG A 103 22.31 -12.32 10.45
C ARG A 103 23.60 -12.38 9.65
N GLU A 104 23.52 -12.19 8.34
CA GLU A 104 24.70 -12.20 7.47
C GLU A 104 25.68 -11.06 7.83
N TYR A 105 25.18 -9.87 8.12
CA TYR A 105 26.04 -8.77 8.58
C TYR A 105 26.68 -9.04 9.93
N VAL A 106 25.96 -9.64 10.88
CA VAL A 106 26.53 -10.01 12.18
C VAL A 106 27.58 -11.11 12.02
N LYS A 107 27.34 -12.14 11.20
CA LYS A 107 28.36 -13.16 10.89
C LYS A 107 29.60 -12.56 10.27
N ARG A 108 29.46 -11.65 9.30
CA ARG A 108 30.57 -11.06 8.55
C ARG A 108 31.38 -10.06 9.37
N TYR A 109 30.72 -9.21 10.14
CA TYR A 109 31.35 -8.06 10.78
C TYR A 109 31.34 -8.10 12.31
N GLY A 110 30.44 -8.86 12.92
CA GLY A 110 30.32 -8.96 14.38
C GLY A 110 31.61 -9.32 15.10
N PRO A 111 32.43 -10.28 14.57
CA PRO A 111 33.75 -10.62 15.18
C PRO A 111 34.69 -9.42 15.35
N LEU A 112 34.61 -8.39 14.46
CA LEU A 112 35.41 -7.17 14.56
C LEU A 112 35.05 -6.32 15.80
N PHE A 113 33.82 -6.51 16.32
CA PHE A 113 33.28 -5.81 17.48
C PHE A 113 33.13 -6.71 18.72
N GLY A 114 33.59 -7.97 18.62
CA GLY A 114 33.47 -8.97 19.68
C GLY A 114 32.01 -9.39 19.94
N VAL A 115 31.18 -9.37 18.90
CA VAL A 115 29.76 -9.75 18.92
C VAL A 115 29.54 -10.92 17.97
N TYR A 116 28.96 -11.99 18.48
CA TYR A 116 28.69 -13.21 17.72
C TYR A 116 27.21 -13.55 17.80
N LEU A 117 26.69 -14.27 16.80
CA LEU A 117 25.34 -14.82 16.89
C LEU A 117 25.34 -15.99 17.85
N SER A 118 24.41 -16.00 18.77
CA SER A 118 24.21 -17.13 19.67
C SER A 118 23.46 -18.26 18.99
N ASP A 119 23.90 -19.50 19.27
CA ASP A 119 23.27 -20.73 18.79
C ASP A 119 22.06 -21.18 19.64
N VAL A 120 21.71 -20.46 20.71
CA VAL A 120 20.56 -20.76 21.56
C VAL A 120 19.24 -20.72 20.78
N LYS A 121 19.17 -19.89 19.72
CA LYS A 121 17.97 -19.80 18.88
C LYS A 121 18.30 -19.58 17.41
N HIS A 122 17.91 -20.55 16.59
CA HIS A 122 18.02 -20.46 15.13
C HIS A 122 16.73 -19.90 14.54
N SER A 123 16.59 -18.57 14.45
CA SER A 123 15.43 -17.90 13.82
C SER A 123 15.90 -16.76 12.93
N SER A 124 15.33 -16.66 11.73
CA SER A 124 15.59 -15.52 10.84
C SER A 124 15.06 -14.20 11.42
N THR A 125 14.04 -14.25 12.27
CA THR A 125 13.36 -13.07 12.82
C THR A 125 13.69 -12.78 14.30
N HIS A 126 14.54 -13.60 14.93
CA HIS A 126 14.99 -13.36 16.30
C HIS A 126 16.48 -13.64 16.42
N LEU A 127 17.30 -12.59 16.49
CA LEU A 127 18.75 -12.65 16.62
C LEU A 127 19.13 -12.42 18.08
N MET A 128 19.85 -13.38 18.66
CA MET A 128 20.47 -13.31 19.99
C MET A 128 21.98 -13.27 19.82
N PHE A 129 22.66 -12.66 20.77
CA PHE A 129 24.10 -12.37 20.67
C PHE A 129 24.88 -12.97 21.84
N GLU A 130 26.14 -13.28 21.58
CA GLU A 130 27.09 -13.74 22.60
C GLU A 130 28.43 -13.07 22.42
N ARG A 131 29.25 -13.12 23.46
CA ARG A 131 30.66 -12.71 23.44
C ARG A 131 31.52 -13.85 22.90
N LYS A 132 32.81 -13.55 22.63
CA LYS A 132 33.76 -14.53 22.14
C LYS A 132 33.94 -15.75 23.07
N ASP A 133 33.75 -15.58 24.37
CA ASP A 133 33.81 -16.62 25.39
C ASP A 133 32.53 -17.44 25.54
N GLY A 134 31.51 -17.19 24.66
CA GLY A 134 30.20 -17.85 24.74
C GLY A 134 29.24 -17.22 25.72
N THR A 135 29.63 -16.14 26.41
CA THR A 135 28.71 -15.44 27.36
C THR A 135 27.55 -14.81 26.60
N LEU A 136 26.31 -15.27 26.91
CA LEU A 136 25.11 -14.74 26.30
C LEU A 136 24.86 -13.27 26.68
N CYS A 137 24.61 -12.44 25.67
CA CYS A 137 24.20 -11.05 25.87
C CYS A 137 22.70 -10.92 26.17
N LYS A 138 22.30 -9.88 26.91
CA LYS A 138 20.90 -9.63 27.27
C LYS A 138 20.09 -9.01 26.11
N GLY A 139 20.75 -8.46 25.10
CA GLY A 139 20.12 -7.81 23.97
C GLY A 139 19.73 -8.79 22.87
N SER A 140 18.88 -8.29 22.00
CA SER A 140 18.42 -9.04 20.82
C SER A 140 17.91 -8.09 19.75
N ILE A 141 17.84 -8.56 18.49
CA ILE A 141 17.03 -7.94 17.44
C ILE A 141 15.88 -8.88 17.13
N ARG A 142 14.67 -8.40 17.26
CA ARG A 142 13.46 -9.12 16.89
C ARG A 142 12.69 -8.39 15.81
N LEU A 143 12.29 -9.14 14.78
CA LEU A 143 11.53 -8.61 13.65
C LEU A 143 10.17 -9.32 13.59
N VAL A 144 9.10 -8.55 13.40
CA VAL A 144 7.72 -9.07 13.36
C VAL A 144 6.93 -8.37 12.27
N GLY A 145 5.97 -9.07 11.66
CA GLY A 145 4.94 -8.42 10.85
C GLY A 145 3.92 -7.71 11.74
N ALA A 146 3.25 -6.68 11.22
CA ALA A 146 2.27 -5.89 11.97
C ALA A 146 1.09 -6.71 12.52
N SER A 147 0.74 -7.83 11.86
CA SER A 147 -0.26 -8.80 12.33
C SER A 147 0.30 -9.86 13.30
N GLY A 148 1.62 -9.89 13.51
CA GLY A 148 2.28 -10.85 14.37
C GLY A 148 2.14 -10.53 15.87
N SER A 149 2.40 -11.52 16.71
CA SER A 149 2.39 -11.33 18.16
C SER A 149 3.57 -10.50 18.63
N ILE A 150 3.26 -9.30 19.13
CA ILE A 150 4.22 -8.37 19.74
C ILE A 150 4.17 -8.48 21.27
N THR A 151 3.26 -9.30 21.82
CA THR A 151 2.99 -9.39 23.25
C THR A 151 4.19 -9.89 24.06
N GLY A 152 4.37 -9.33 25.28
CA GLY A 152 5.39 -9.77 26.23
C GLY A 152 6.82 -9.38 25.88
N GLN A 153 7.03 -8.32 25.07
CA GLN A 153 8.36 -7.89 24.67
C GLN A 153 8.59 -6.42 25.05
N ASP A 154 9.65 -6.21 25.80
CA ASP A 154 10.23 -4.91 26.06
C ASP A 154 11.30 -4.58 24.99
N ALA A 155 11.46 -3.31 24.67
CA ALA A 155 12.46 -2.86 23.70
C ALA A 155 13.06 -1.52 24.13
N ASP A 156 14.39 -1.40 24.06
CA ASP A 156 15.07 -0.12 24.17
C ASP A 156 14.81 0.74 22.93
N TYR A 157 14.73 0.10 21.76
CA TYR A 157 14.41 0.73 20.47
C TYR A 157 13.29 -0.03 19.76
N LEU A 158 12.21 0.68 19.44
CA LEU A 158 11.13 0.18 18.62
C LEU A 158 11.12 0.90 17.27
N ILE A 159 11.22 0.15 16.20
CA ILE A 159 11.27 0.64 14.83
C ILE A 159 10.06 0.12 14.07
N ILE A 160 9.25 1.02 13.51
CA ILE A 160 8.17 0.69 12.57
C ILE A 160 8.65 1.09 11.19
N ASP A 161 8.85 0.12 10.30
CA ASP A 161 9.32 0.35 8.94
C ASP A 161 8.26 -0.07 7.92
N ASP A 162 7.75 0.92 7.18
CA ASP A 162 6.72 0.79 6.15
C ASP A 162 5.51 -0.06 6.63
N PRO A 163 4.67 0.44 7.56
CA PRO A 163 3.55 -0.33 8.12
C PRO A 163 2.38 -0.52 7.13
N TYR A 164 2.45 0.05 5.94
CA TYR A 164 1.45 -0.04 4.87
C TYR A 164 2.00 -0.86 3.70
N LYS A 165 1.17 -1.77 3.15
CA LYS A 165 1.54 -2.60 1.99
C LYS A 165 1.41 -1.84 0.67
N GLY A 166 0.47 -0.90 0.62
CA GLY A 166 0.16 -0.14 -0.59
C GLY A 166 -1.20 0.55 -0.49
N PHE A 167 -1.82 0.79 -1.64
CA PHE A 167 -3.13 1.41 -1.74
C PHE A 167 -4.23 0.65 -1.01
N ASP A 168 -4.16 -0.67 -0.99
CA ASP A 168 -5.15 -1.52 -0.34
C ASP A 168 -5.23 -1.31 1.18
N ASP A 169 -4.17 -0.76 1.78
CA ASP A 169 -4.11 -0.47 3.22
C ASP A 169 -4.56 0.95 3.61
N ILE A 170 -4.98 1.79 2.65
CA ILE A 170 -5.28 3.22 2.92
C ILE A 170 -6.76 3.59 2.76
N THR A 171 -7.66 2.61 2.85
CA THR A 171 -9.09 2.92 2.99
C THR A 171 -9.36 3.54 4.37
N PRO A 172 -10.41 4.37 4.53
CA PRO A 172 -10.72 5.01 5.82
C PRO A 172 -10.74 4.04 7.01
N THR A 173 -11.38 2.89 6.83
CA THR A 173 -11.45 1.83 7.86
C THR A 173 -10.08 1.26 8.20
N LEU A 174 -9.21 1.04 7.21
CA LEU A 174 -7.88 0.45 7.43
C LEU A 174 -6.90 1.47 8.01
N LEU A 175 -7.01 2.75 7.63
CA LEU A 175 -6.27 3.83 8.28
C LEU A 175 -6.60 3.89 9.77
N GLN A 176 -7.89 3.88 10.14
CA GLN A 176 -8.31 3.86 11.54
C GLN A 176 -7.82 2.61 12.28
N LYS A 177 -7.95 1.42 11.68
CA LYS A 177 -7.41 0.17 12.25
C LYS A 177 -5.90 0.25 12.50
N LYS A 178 -5.14 0.92 11.62
CA LYS A 178 -3.69 1.10 11.80
C LYS A 178 -3.38 2.03 12.97
N ILE A 179 -4.14 3.10 13.14
CA ILE A 179 -4.04 4.00 14.30
C ILE A 179 -4.39 3.26 15.59
N ASP A 180 -5.45 2.47 15.60
CA ASP A 180 -5.87 1.68 16.77
C ASP A 180 -4.82 0.61 17.12
N TRP A 181 -4.27 -0.08 16.12
CA TRP A 181 -3.15 -0.99 16.29
C TRP A 181 -1.93 -0.28 16.93
N PHE A 182 -1.59 0.89 16.45
CA PHE A 182 -0.50 1.69 17.03
C PHE A 182 -0.77 2.01 18.51
N LYS A 183 -1.98 2.46 18.84
CA LYS A 183 -2.39 2.80 20.22
C LYS A 183 -2.39 1.57 21.14
N THR A 184 -2.94 0.46 20.68
CA THR A 184 -3.20 -0.72 21.51
C THR A 184 -2.04 -1.71 21.56
N MET A 185 -1.22 -1.76 20.51
CA MET A 185 -0.14 -2.75 20.40
C MET A 185 1.26 -2.13 20.55
N ILE A 186 1.49 -0.95 19.98
CA ILE A 186 2.83 -0.34 19.97
C ILE A 186 3.08 0.48 21.24
N LEU A 187 2.19 1.42 21.57
CA LEU A 187 2.41 2.30 22.72
C LEU A 187 2.53 1.54 24.04
N GLN A 188 1.85 0.40 24.17
CA GLN A 188 1.96 -0.47 25.36
C GLN A 188 3.30 -1.21 25.49
N ARG A 189 4.19 -1.13 24.50
CA ARG A 189 5.53 -1.75 24.49
C ARG A 189 6.64 -0.77 24.79
N LEU A 190 6.30 0.50 24.86
CA LEU A 190 7.26 1.56 25.18
C LEU A 190 7.39 1.71 26.69
N GLU A 191 8.59 1.46 27.17
CA GLU A 191 9.00 1.83 28.52
C GLU A 191 9.43 3.32 28.54
N PRO A 192 9.49 3.97 29.71
CA PRO A 192 9.87 5.39 29.79
C PRO A 192 11.21 5.72 29.13
N HIS A 193 12.13 4.78 29.03
CA HIS A 193 13.44 4.94 28.39
C HIS A 193 13.46 4.55 26.90
N SER A 194 12.40 3.89 26.41
CA SER A 194 12.33 3.40 25.05
C SER A 194 12.39 4.52 24.02
N LYS A 195 12.99 4.22 22.88
CA LYS A 195 13.04 5.10 21.71
C LYS A 195 12.15 4.54 20.61
N LEU A 196 11.37 5.41 19.99
CA LEU A 196 10.45 5.05 18.92
C LEU A 196 10.87 5.70 17.60
N ILE A 197 11.00 4.91 16.54
CA ILE A 197 11.25 5.40 15.20
C ILE A 197 10.15 4.88 14.28
N ILE A 198 9.43 5.77 13.60
CA ILE A 198 8.38 5.46 12.64
C ILE A 198 8.85 5.92 11.27
N LEU A 199 9.02 5.00 10.36
CA LEU A 199 9.54 5.23 9.02
C LEU A 199 8.54 4.72 8.00
N HIS A 200 8.03 5.58 7.14
CA HIS A 200 7.27 5.14 5.96
C HIS A 200 7.20 6.21 4.87
N THR A 201 6.79 5.81 3.70
CA THR A 201 6.35 6.71 2.64
C THR A 201 4.95 7.21 2.98
N ARG A 202 4.65 8.48 2.77
CA ARG A 202 3.30 9.01 2.99
C ARG A 202 2.34 8.49 1.93
N TRP A 203 1.18 8.02 2.37
CA TRP A 203 0.14 7.49 1.48
C TRP A 203 -1.13 8.34 1.51
N HIS A 204 -1.49 8.85 2.68
CA HIS A 204 -2.70 9.62 2.93
C HIS A 204 -2.43 10.68 3.98
N SER A 205 -3.21 11.78 4.01
CA SER A 205 -3.13 12.79 5.06
C SER A 205 -3.36 12.22 6.45
N GLU A 206 -4.31 11.29 6.57
CA GLU A 206 -4.69 10.60 7.80
C GLU A 206 -3.90 9.31 8.06
N ASP A 207 -2.79 9.06 7.34
CA ASP A 207 -1.92 7.94 7.69
C ASP A 207 -1.29 8.12 9.09
N LEU A 208 -0.61 7.10 9.61
CA LEU A 208 -0.09 7.13 10.98
C LEU A 208 0.76 8.38 11.27
N GLN A 209 1.61 8.82 10.34
CA GLN A 209 2.39 10.05 10.55
C GLN A 209 1.53 11.31 10.46
N GLY A 210 0.49 11.32 9.61
CA GLY A 210 -0.48 12.40 9.55
C GLY A 210 -1.24 12.55 10.87
N TYR A 211 -1.79 11.44 11.36
CA TYR A 211 -2.45 11.38 12.66
C TYR A 211 -1.54 11.88 13.81
N LEU A 212 -0.28 11.45 13.85
CA LEU A 212 0.66 11.85 14.89
C LEU A 212 1.05 13.33 14.78
N LYS A 213 1.21 13.84 13.56
CA LYS A 213 1.55 15.23 13.30
C LYS A 213 0.43 16.19 13.68
N GLU A 214 -0.82 15.78 13.49
CA GLU A 214 -2.00 16.57 13.84
C GLU A 214 -2.28 16.58 15.35
N ASN A 215 -2.20 15.40 15.99
CA ASN A 215 -2.66 15.24 17.37
C ASN A 215 -1.52 15.38 18.42
N PHE A 216 -0.26 15.13 18.02
CA PHE A 216 0.90 15.10 18.94
C PHE A 216 2.14 15.76 18.32
N PRO A 217 2.04 17.00 17.77
CA PRO A 217 3.13 17.65 17.05
C PRO A 217 4.39 17.89 17.91
N GLU A 218 4.22 18.11 19.22
CA GLU A 218 5.32 18.39 20.15
C GLU A 218 5.99 17.12 20.71
N ASP A 219 5.32 15.96 20.62
CA ASP A 219 5.81 14.70 21.17
C ASP A 219 6.77 13.97 20.25
N TYR A 220 6.78 14.31 18.97
CA TYR A 220 7.54 13.64 17.92
C TYR A 220 8.38 14.63 17.12
N ASP A 221 9.62 14.24 16.82
CA ASP A 221 10.41 14.90 15.78
C ASP A 221 9.98 14.40 14.39
N PHE A 222 9.62 15.31 13.49
CA PHE A 222 9.22 14.97 12.12
C PHE A 222 10.30 15.35 11.13
N VAL A 223 10.72 14.40 10.29
CA VAL A 223 11.69 14.61 9.22
C VAL A 223 11.12 14.12 7.90
N GLU A 224 10.92 15.04 6.98
CA GLU A 224 10.38 14.76 5.65
C GLU A 224 11.45 15.01 4.59
N PHE A 225 11.53 14.07 3.63
CA PHE A 225 12.43 14.14 2.48
C PHE A 225 11.61 14.08 1.20
N SER A 226 11.51 15.19 0.49
CA SER A 226 10.88 15.25 -0.83
C SER A 226 11.85 14.80 -1.91
N ALA A 227 11.39 14.01 -2.89
CA ALA A 227 12.21 13.54 -4.02
C ALA A 227 12.73 14.69 -4.88
N ILE A 228 11.92 15.74 -5.04
CA ILE A 228 12.33 17.02 -5.62
C ILE A 228 12.30 18.06 -4.51
N LYS A 229 13.45 18.67 -4.23
CA LYS A 229 13.60 19.67 -3.17
C LYS A 229 12.95 21.00 -3.54
N LYS A 230 12.82 21.91 -2.58
CA LYS A 230 12.26 23.25 -2.82
C LYS A 230 13.02 24.07 -3.87
N ASP A 231 14.32 23.80 -4.04
CA ASP A 231 15.17 24.42 -5.07
C ASP A 231 15.03 23.79 -6.47
N GLY A 232 14.08 22.85 -6.64
CA GLY A 232 13.84 22.12 -7.88
C GLY A 232 14.84 20.99 -8.17
N THR A 233 15.84 20.78 -7.33
CA THR A 233 16.85 19.72 -7.56
C THR A 233 16.40 18.40 -6.95
N PRO A 234 16.74 17.24 -7.57
CA PRO A 234 16.45 15.93 -7.01
C PRO A 234 17.12 15.72 -5.66
N LEU A 235 16.47 14.95 -4.78
CA LEU A 235 17.02 14.53 -3.48
C LEU A 235 18.30 13.70 -3.64
N TRP A 236 18.34 12.86 -4.66
CA TRP A 236 19.46 11.98 -4.99
C TRP A 236 19.76 12.00 -6.51
N PRO A 237 20.35 13.10 -7.03
CA PRO A 237 20.49 13.34 -8.47
C PRO A 237 21.35 12.28 -9.19
N GLN A 238 22.28 11.61 -8.49
CA GLN A 238 23.12 10.58 -9.09
C GLN A 238 22.36 9.27 -9.37
N ARG A 239 21.19 9.08 -8.77
CA ARG A 239 20.36 7.89 -8.98
C ARG A 239 19.04 8.24 -9.69
N TYR A 240 18.45 9.36 -9.34
CA TYR A 240 17.16 9.82 -9.86
C TYR A 240 17.32 11.23 -10.44
N THR A 241 17.37 11.32 -11.77
CA THR A 241 17.42 12.61 -12.46
C THR A 241 16.08 13.33 -12.34
N LEU A 242 16.08 14.64 -12.56
CA LEU A 242 14.83 15.41 -12.57
C LEU A 242 13.88 14.91 -13.66
N GLU A 243 14.41 14.60 -14.84
CA GLU A 243 13.64 14.04 -15.95
C GLU A 243 12.97 12.72 -15.58
N TYR A 244 13.69 11.80 -14.91
CA TYR A 244 13.12 10.55 -14.43
C TYR A 244 11.95 10.80 -13.46
N LEU A 245 12.13 11.71 -12.49
CA LEU A 245 11.09 12.03 -11.50
C LEU A 245 9.87 12.68 -12.16
N GLN A 246 10.06 13.53 -13.16
CA GLN A 246 8.98 14.12 -13.94
C GLN A 246 8.21 13.08 -14.77
N LYS A 247 8.91 12.10 -15.37
CA LYS A 247 8.25 10.97 -16.04
C LYS A 247 7.43 10.13 -15.05
N GLN A 248 7.96 9.87 -13.84
CA GLN A 248 7.21 9.17 -12.79
C GLN A 248 5.97 9.97 -12.37
N ALA A 249 6.08 11.29 -12.19
CA ALA A 249 4.94 12.15 -11.86
C ALA A 249 3.83 12.06 -12.94
N LYS A 250 4.23 12.10 -14.22
CA LYS A 250 3.29 11.97 -15.33
C LYS A 250 2.63 10.58 -15.38
N ALA A 251 3.40 9.52 -15.13
CA ALA A 251 2.90 8.15 -15.21
C ALA A 251 1.91 7.82 -14.09
N MET A 252 2.19 8.23 -12.85
CA MET A 252 1.35 7.89 -11.70
C MET A 252 0.28 8.94 -11.36
N GLY A 253 0.35 10.12 -11.97
CA GLY A 253 -0.51 11.26 -11.66
C GLY A 253 0.02 12.11 -10.50
N GLU A 254 -0.33 13.41 -10.54
CA GLU A 254 0.22 14.43 -9.63
C GLU A 254 -0.10 14.09 -8.15
N ARG A 255 -1.33 13.63 -7.86
CA ARG A 255 -1.76 13.31 -6.50
C ARG A 255 -0.88 12.24 -5.84
N LEU A 256 -0.65 11.14 -6.55
CA LEU A 256 0.20 10.05 -6.06
C LEU A 256 1.65 10.45 -5.94
N PHE A 257 2.16 11.22 -6.90
CA PHE A 257 3.52 11.73 -6.86
C PHE A 257 3.72 12.66 -5.66
N GLN A 258 2.76 13.55 -5.39
CA GLN A 258 2.81 14.42 -4.22
C GLN A 258 2.81 13.61 -2.90
N ALA A 259 1.98 12.59 -2.79
CA ALA A 259 1.97 11.72 -1.61
C ALA A 259 3.27 10.94 -1.47
N LEU A 260 3.60 10.08 -2.44
CA LEU A 260 4.66 9.09 -2.32
C LEU A 260 6.07 9.67 -2.49
N TYR A 261 6.23 10.61 -3.42
CA TYR A 261 7.54 11.17 -3.75
C TYR A 261 7.82 12.50 -3.07
N GLN A 262 6.80 13.34 -2.87
CA GLN A 262 6.98 14.62 -2.21
C GLN A 262 6.64 14.60 -0.71
N GLN A 263 6.07 13.48 -0.21
CA GLN A 263 5.63 13.29 1.17
C GLN A 263 4.53 14.30 1.59
N LYS A 264 3.74 14.74 0.62
CA LYS A 264 2.66 15.71 0.77
C LYS A 264 1.36 15.13 0.24
N PRO A 265 0.73 14.20 0.95
CA PRO A 265 -0.61 13.76 0.55
C PRO A 265 -1.54 14.95 0.54
N ILE A 266 -2.36 15.04 -0.51
CA ILE A 266 -3.32 16.12 -0.71
C ILE A 266 -4.64 15.65 -0.15
N ASP A 267 -5.24 16.46 0.72
CA ASP A 267 -6.58 16.22 1.25
C ASP A 267 -7.62 16.43 0.16
N GLU A 268 -8.62 15.58 0.17
CA GLU A 268 -9.74 15.67 -0.74
C GLU A 268 -10.81 16.53 -0.09
N THR A 269 -10.99 17.75 -0.61
CA THR A 269 -12.08 18.64 -0.23
C THR A 269 -13.22 18.50 -1.25
N GLY A 270 -14.45 18.24 -0.81
CA GLY A 270 -15.64 18.17 -1.66
C GLY A 270 -16.43 16.86 -1.53
N ASP A 271 -17.29 16.59 -2.52
CA ASP A 271 -18.06 15.35 -2.64
C ASP A 271 -17.16 14.13 -2.70
N TYR A 272 -17.63 12.96 -2.22
CA TYR A 272 -16.83 11.73 -2.19
C TYR A 272 -16.18 11.41 -3.54
N PHE A 273 -16.92 11.58 -4.65
CA PHE A 273 -16.37 11.51 -6.01
C PHE A 273 -16.29 12.91 -6.62
N ASN A 274 -15.12 13.32 -7.03
CA ASN A 274 -14.95 14.54 -7.82
C ASN A 274 -15.27 14.24 -9.29
N VAL A 275 -16.53 14.37 -9.66
CA VAL A 275 -17.02 14.04 -11.02
C VAL A 275 -16.45 14.93 -12.12
N ASP A 276 -15.90 16.11 -11.78
CA ASP A 276 -15.25 17.01 -12.75
C ASP A 276 -13.91 16.47 -13.26
N LYS A 277 -13.39 15.42 -12.59
CA LYS A 277 -12.18 14.70 -13.00
C LYS A 277 -12.45 13.53 -13.95
N LEU A 278 -13.71 13.17 -14.17
CA LEU A 278 -14.08 12.20 -15.21
C LEU A 278 -13.82 12.78 -16.60
N ILE A 279 -13.29 11.94 -17.48
CA ILE A 279 -13.01 12.32 -18.86
C ILE A 279 -14.19 11.82 -19.72
N PHE A 280 -15.10 12.70 -20.06
CA PHE A 280 -16.25 12.36 -20.91
C PHE A 280 -15.89 12.43 -22.37
N HIS A 281 -16.39 11.44 -23.13
CA HIS A 281 -16.27 11.36 -24.58
C HIS A 281 -17.66 11.38 -25.23
N ASP A 282 -17.75 12.03 -26.40
CA ASP A 282 -19.01 12.12 -27.17
C ASP A 282 -19.03 11.08 -28.33
N GLU A 283 -17.88 10.40 -28.57
CA GLU A 283 -17.76 9.34 -29.55
C GLU A 283 -17.26 8.04 -28.92
N PRO A 284 -17.56 6.86 -29.51
CA PRO A 284 -17.11 5.57 -29.03
C PRO A 284 -15.58 5.51 -28.84
N PHE A 285 -15.17 4.77 -27.83
CA PHE A 285 -13.75 4.50 -27.61
C PHE A 285 -13.26 3.50 -28.65
N ASP A 286 -12.56 4.00 -29.67
CA ASP A 286 -11.94 3.18 -30.72
C ASP A 286 -10.48 2.85 -30.35
N GLN A 287 -10.25 2.36 -29.13
CA GLN A 287 -8.93 2.02 -28.64
C GLN A 287 -8.86 0.54 -28.26
N TYR A 288 -7.70 -0.05 -28.52
CA TYR A 288 -7.34 -1.35 -28.00
C TYR A 288 -7.47 -1.33 -26.47
N TYR A 289 -8.04 -2.36 -25.87
CA TYR A 289 -8.08 -2.57 -24.44
C TYR A 289 -7.32 -3.84 -24.05
N ILE A 290 -6.68 -3.79 -22.88
CA ILE A 290 -5.89 -4.92 -22.36
C ILE A 290 -6.78 -5.98 -21.75
N ALA A 291 -7.82 -5.54 -21.02
CA ALA A 291 -8.79 -6.41 -20.38
C ALA A 291 -10.15 -5.71 -20.28
N ASN A 292 -11.19 -6.51 -20.11
CA ASN A 292 -12.55 -6.01 -19.88
C ASN A 292 -13.26 -6.86 -18.82
N ILE A 293 -14.40 -6.35 -18.34
CA ILE A 293 -15.31 -7.06 -17.45
C ILE A 293 -16.69 -6.41 -17.52
N ARG A 294 -17.75 -7.22 -17.33
CA ARG A 294 -19.06 -6.72 -16.96
C ARG A 294 -19.34 -7.04 -15.50
N SER A 295 -19.52 -6.03 -14.69
CA SER A 295 -19.83 -6.19 -13.26
C SER A 295 -21.30 -5.92 -12.98
N TRP A 296 -21.94 -6.84 -12.27
CA TRP A 296 -23.34 -6.76 -11.88
C TRP A 296 -23.48 -6.55 -10.37
N ASP A 297 -24.26 -5.51 -10.01
CA ASP A 297 -24.92 -5.39 -8.71
C ASP A 297 -26.40 -5.76 -8.91
N MET A 298 -26.85 -6.85 -8.29
CA MET A 298 -28.14 -7.46 -8.59
C MET A 298 -29.17 -7.24 -7.48
N ALA A 299 -30.35 -6.72 -7.85
CA ALA A 299 -31.52 -6.64 -6.97
C ALA A 299 -32.52 -7.77 -7.30
N PHE A 300 -32.85 -8.56 -6.28
CA PHE A 300 -33.78 -9.72 -6.42
C PHE A 300 -35.19 -9.40 -5.94
N THR A 301 -35.51 -8.15 -5.64
CA THR A 301 -36.80 -7.79 -5.10
C THR A 301 -37.85 -7.66 -6.19
N LYS A 302 -38.94 -8.42 -6.09
CA LYS A 302 -40.07 -8.36 -7.01
C LYS A 302 -40.73 -6.99 -6.97
N VAL A 303 -41.01 -6.40 -8.14
CA VAL A 303 -41.75 -5.15 -8.31
C VAL A 303 -43.09 -5.49 -8.91
N GLU A 304 -44.19 -5.28 -8.16
CA GLU A 304 -45.54 -5.72 -8.59
C GLU A 304 -46.18 -4.82 -9.66
N ASN A 305 -45.73 -3.56 -9.83
CA ASN A 305 -46.30 -2.59 -10.76
C ASN A 305 -45.26 -1.83 -11.60
N GLY A 306 -44.25 -2.50 -12.08
CA GLY A 306 -43.31 -1.96 -13.09
C GLY A 306 -42.20 -1.04 -12.58
N TYR A 307 -42.41 -0.29 -11.52
CA TYR A 307 -41.39 0.61 -10.93
C TYR A 307 -41.68 0.92 -9.46
N ASP A 308 -40.72 0.78 -8.58
CA ASP A 308 -40.82 1.18 -7.17
C ASP A 308 -39.50 1.85 -6.73
N ASP A 309 -39.55 3.18 -6.55
CA ASP A 309 -38.39 3.96 -6.12
C ASP A 309 -37.85 3.58 -4.73
N LYS A 310 -38.56 2.74 -3.97
CA LYS A 310 -38.10 2.24 -2.66
C LYS A 310 -37.24 0.99 -2.75
N LYS A 311 -37.16 0.34 -3.91
CA LYS A 311 -36.41 -0.91 -4.13
C LYS A 311 -35.12 -0.65 -4.88
N ASP A 312 -34.13 -1.53 -4.67
CA ASP A 312 -32.82 -1.47 -5.33
C ASP A 312 -32.94 -1.83 -6.81
N TYR A 313 -31.95 -1.42 -7.59
CA TYR A 313 -31.86 -1.66 -9.02
C TYR A 313 -30.83 -2.74 -9.31
N THR A 314 -31.07 -3.52 -10.35
CA THR A 314 -30.04 -4.32 -10.99
C THR A 314 -29.26 -3.42 -11.94
N VAL A 315 -27.94 -3.38 -11.76
CA VAL A 315 -27.02 -2.56 -12.53
C VAL A 315 -25.90 -3.42 -13.09
N GLY A 316 -25.68 -3.32 -14.41
CA GLY A 316 -24.58 -4.01 -15.11
C GLY A 316 -23.66 -3.01 -15.78
N VAL A 317 -22.41 -2.88 -15.33
CA VAL A 317 -21.45 -1.92 -15.87
C VAL A 317 -20.36 -2.64 -16.66
N PRO A 318 -20.22 -2.38 -17.98
CA PRO A 318 -19.06 -2.78 -18.76
C PRO A 318 -17.91 -1.80 -18.49
N MET A 319 -16.76 -2.33 -18.09
CA MET A 319 -15.55 -1.55 -17.91
C MET A 319 -14.39 -2.20 -18.65
N PHE A 320 -13.52 -1.35 -19.22
CA PHE A 320 -12.37 -1.76 -20.03
C PHE A 320 -11.10 -1.17 -19.43
N LYS A 321 -10.04 -1.95 -19.31
CA LYS A 321 -8.68 -1.48 -19.02
C LYS A 321 -8.02 -1.13 -20.35
N VAL A 322 -7.88 0.15 -20.64
CA VAL A 322 -7.34 0.65 -21.91
C VAL A 322 -5.82 0.50 -21.96
N ASN A 323 -5.17 0.77 -20.84
CA ASN A 323 -3.74 0.56 -20.61
C ASN A 323 -3.51 0.43 -19.11
N ASP A 324 -2.27 0.31 -18.66
CA ASP A 324 -1.92 0.13 -17.22
C ASP A 324 -2.53 1.16 -16.27
N TRP A 325 -2.95 2.30 -16.79
CA TRP A 325 -3.32 3.46 -15.99
C TRP A 325 -4.71 4.01 -16.28
N HIS A 326 -5.35 3.63 -17.40
CA HIS A 326 -6.62 4.20 -17.85
C HIS A 326 -7.70 3.15 -18.04
N TYR A 327 -8.93 3.51 -17.65
CA TYR A 327 -10.11 2.66 -17.69
C TYR A 327 -11.24 3.40 -18.42
N ALA A 328 -12.08 2.66 -19.13
CA ALA A 328 -13.22 3.20 -19.85
C ALA A 328 -14.53 2.53 -19.44
N ILE A 329 -15.57 3.33 -19.25
CA ILE A 329 -16.96 2.90 -19.05
C ILE A 329 -17.74 3.34 -20.29
N THR A 330 -18.38 2.40 -21.00
CA THR A 330 -19.01 2.69 -22.30
C THR A 330 -20.53 2.81 -22.24
N ASP A 331 -21.17 2.21 -21.27
CA ASP A 331 -22.61 2.31 -20.97
C ASP A 331 -22.87 1.62 -19.63
N PHE A 332 -24.13 1.40 -19.27
CA PHE A 332 -24.53 0.52 -18.19
C PHE A 332 -25.99 0.10 -18.35
N ASP A 333 -26.30 -1.09 -17.88
CA ASP A 333 -27.68 -1.56 -17.70
C ASP A 333 -28.19 -1.08 -16.35
N TYR A 334 -29.46 -0.66 -16.33
CA TYR A 334 -30.08 -0.14 -15.11
C TYR A 334 -31.59 -0.39 -15.14
N GLY A 335 -32.09 -1.22 -14.23
CA GLY A 335 -33.51 -1.53 -14.17
C GLY A 335 -33.93 -2.36 -12.97
N GLN A 336 -35.24 -2.46 -12.78
CA GLN A 336 -35.87 -3.33 -11.77
C GLN A 336 -36.54 -4.51 -12.45
N TYR A 337 -35.74 -5.49 -12.84
CA TYR A 337 -36.17 -6.62 -13.70
C TYR A 337 -36.95 -7.71 -12.95
N GLY A 338 -36.86 -7.76 -11.62
CA GLY A 338 -37.59 -8.74 -10.80
C GLY A 338 -37.25 -10.19 -11.18
N GLU A 339 -38.26 -10.96 -11.54
CA GLU A 339 -38.11 -12.38 -11.96
C GLU A 339 -37.40 -12.51 -13.32
N ASP A 340 -37.49 -11.49 -14.18
CA ASP A 340 -36.83 -11.47 -15.49
C ASP A 340 -35.34 -11.11 -15.42
N ASN A 341 -34.81 -10.87 -14.22
CA ASN A 341 -33.43 -10.48 -14.01
C ASN A 341 -32.42 -11.47 -14.63
N ILE A 342 -32.72 -12.78 -14.50
CA ILE A 342 -31.89 -13.85 -15.07
C ILE A 342 -31.87 -13.76 -16.61
N LEU A 343 -33.04 -13.63 -17.23
CA LEU A 343 -33.18 -13.55 -18.68
C LEU A 343 -32.50 -12.30 -19.24
N HIS A 344 -32.63 -11.17 -18.52
CA HIS A 344 -31.96 -9.92 -18.89
C HIS A 344 -30.45 -10.07 -18.87
N VAL A 345 -29.85 -10.54 -17.76
CA VAL A 345 -28.41 -10.76 -17.61
C VAL A 345 -27.87 -11.73 -18.66
N GLN A 346 -28.61 -12.83 -18.94
CA GLN A 346 -28.25 -13.76 -20.01
C GLN A 346 -28.29 -13.12 -21.40
N SER A 347 -29.26 -12.23 -21.65
CA SER A 347 -29.35 -11.52 -22.93
C SER A 347 -28.13 -10.58 -23.12
N VAL A 348 -27.77 -9.85 -22.09
CA VAL A 348 -26.60 -8.95 -22.09
C VAL A 348 -25.31 -9.76 -22.24
N ALA A 349 -25.17 -10.87 -21.52
CA ALA A 349 -24.00 -11.74 -21.62
C ALA A 349 -23.81 -12.29 -23.04
N ARG A 350 -24.90 -12.62 -23.75
CA ARG A 350 -24.86 -13.03 -25.18
C ARG A 350 -24.38 -11.90 -26.07
N SER A 351 -24.79 -10.65 -25.78
CA SER A 351 -24.36 -9.47 -26.55
C SER A 351 -22.89 -9.15 -26.33
N ASP A 352 -22.40 -9.27 -25.08
CA ASP A 352 -21.01 -9.02 -24.74
C ASP A 352 -20.04 -10.09 -25.25
N GLY A 353 -20.56 -11.31 -25.49
CA GLY A 353 -19.80 -12.46 -25.95
C GLY A 353 -19.13 -13.26 -24.82
N VAL A 354 -18.82 -14.53 -25.15
CA VAL A 354 -18.31 -15.52 -24.17
C VAL A 354 -16.94 -15.19 -23.57
N ASN A 355 -16.17 -14.33 -24.22
CA ASN A 355 -14.84 -13.94 -23.77
C ASN A 355 -14.87 -12.77 -22.76
N THR A 356 -16.01 -12.11 -22.55
CA THR A 356 -16.15 -11.05 -21.56
C THR A 356 -16.36 -11.67 -20.18
N PRO A 357 -15.43 -11.47 -19.22
CA PRO A 357 -15.64 -11.92 -17.85
C PRO A 357 -16.85 -11.23 -17.23
N ILE A 358 -17.62 -11.97 -16.42
CA ILE A 358 -18.82 -11.49 -15.76
C ILE A 358 -18.60 -11.57 -14.25
N HIS A 359 -18.55 -10.42 -13.59
CA HIS A 359 -18.52 -10.36 -12.15
C HIS A 359 -19.93 -10.29 -11.57
N ILE A 360 -20.18 -11.11 -10.55
CA ILE A 360 -21.48 -11.18 -9.88
C ILE A 360 -21.27 -10.91 -8.39
N GLU A 361 -21.95 -9.88 -7.86
CA GLU A 361 -22.05 -9.70 -6.42
C GLU A 361 -23.20 -10.56 -5.88
N PRO A 362 -22.96 -11.52 -4.96
CA PRO A 362 -23.99 -12.42 -4.46
C PRO A 362 -25.07 -11.75 -3.59
N GLY A 363 -24.92 -10.49 -3.18
CA GLY A 363 -25.83 -9.76 -2.30
C GLY A 363 -25.96 -10.29 -0.87
N THR A 364 -25.32 -11.44 -0.57
CA THR A 364 -25.37 -12.11 0.75
C THR A 364 -23.97 -12.48 1.21
N LYS A 365 -23.82 -12.92 2.48
CA LYS A 365 -22.53 -13.32 3.05
C LYS A 365 -22.51 -14.81 3.45
N GLY A 366 -21.30 -15.37 3.57
CA GLY A 366 -21.10 -16.73 4.04
C GLY A 366 -21.53 -17.82 3.05
N GLY A 367 -22.12 -18.90 3.57
CA GLY A 367 -22.53 -20.05 2.74
C GLY A 367 -23.59 -19.71 1.69
N ALA A 368 -24.51 -18.81 1.98
CA ALA A 368 -25.54 -18.36 1.04
C ALA A 368 -24.94 -17.65 -0.18
N ALA A 369 -23.88 -16.86 0.01
CA ALA A 369 -23.18 -16.19 -1.09
C ALA A 369 -22.57 -17.20 -2.08
N LYS A 370 -21.97 -18.28 -1.55
CA LYS A 370 -21.39 -19.34 -2.37
C LYS A 370 -22.47 -20.07 -3.20
N GLU A 371 -23.63 -20.33 -2.62
CA GLU A 371 -24.71 -21.00 -3.32
C GLU A 371 -25.33 -20.11 -4.40
N VAL A 372 -25.56 -18.84 -4.15
CA VAL A 372 -26.00 -17.87 -5.15
C VAL A 372 -25.00 -17.80 -6.32
N TYR A 373 -23.71 -17.67 -6.02
CA TYR A 373 -22.68 -17.65 -7.06
C TYR A 373 -22.63 -18.96 -7.85
N ARG A 374 -22.71 -20.12 -7.19
CA ARG A 374 -22.76 -21.42 -7.84
C ARG A 374 -23.93 -21.51 -8.85
N LEU A 375 -25.12 -21.09 -8.43
CA LEU A 375 -26.32 -21.09 -9.27
C LEU A 375 -26.11 -20.20 -10.51
N TRP A 376 -25.51 -19.02 -10.35
CA TRP A 376 -25.21 -18.14 -11.48
C TRP A 376 -24.15 -18.74 -12.41
N SER A 377 -23.04 -19.25 -11.87
CA SER A 377 -21.90 -19.72 -12.67
C SER A 377 -22.14 -21.07 -13.36
N GLU A 378 -22.81 -22.00 -12.67
CA GLU A 378 -23.01 -23.38 -13.18
C GLU A 378 -24.30 -23.58 -13.99
N ASP A 379 -25.34 -22.80 -13.65
CA ASP A 379 -26.66 -22.97 -14.28
C ASP A 379 -26.99 -21.78 -15.21
N TYR A 380 -27.07 -20.55 -14.73
CA TYR A 380 -27.58 -19.43 -15.53
C TYR A 380 -26.56 -18.89 -16.55
N LEU A 381 -25.30 -18.82 -16.20
CA LEU A 381 -24.20 -18.34 -17.05
C LEU A 381 -23.20 -19.44 -17.39
N LYS A 382 -23.69 -20.68 -17.49
CA LYS A 382 -22.87 -21.83 -17.88
C LYS A 382 -22.17 -21.57 -19.20
N GLY A 383 -20.86 -21.73 -19.24
CA GLY A 383 -20.01 -21.50 -20.41
C GLY A 383 -19.44 -20.09 -20.53
N TYR A 384 -19.80 -19.18 -19.64
CA TYR A 384 -19.17 -17.87 -19.52
C TYR A 384 -18.08 -17.88 -18.44
N ASN A 385 -17.10 -16.99 -18.57
CA ASN A 385 -16.11 -16.75 -17.53
C ASN A 385 -16.73 -15.90 -16.43
N THR A 386 -17.08 -16.51 -15.29
CA THR A 386 -17.70 -15.82 -14.16
C THR A 386 -16.72 -15.66 -13.02
N THR A 387 -16.79 -14.53 -12.33
CA THR A 387 -15.99 -14.21 -11.14
C THR A 387 -16.87 -13.63 -10.06
N GLN A 388 -16.44 -13.73 -8.81
CA GLN A 388 -17.10 -13.11 -7.67
C GLN A 388 -16.09 -12.41 -6.77
N SER A 389 -16.54 -11.39 -6.05
CA SER A 389 -15.85 -10.91 -4.87
C SER A 389 -16.80 -10.93 -3.68
N LEU A 390 -16.31 -11.44 -2.55
CA LEU A 390 -17.04 -11.29 -1.29
C LEU A 390 -16.95 -9.82 -0.84
N PRO A 391 -18.06 -9.21 -0.39
CA PRO A 391 -18.03 -7.83 0.09
C PRO A 391 -17.17 -7.73 1.35
N GLU A 392 -15.94 -7.25 1.19
CA GLU A 392 -15.04 -6.92 2.29
C GLU A 392 -15.13 -5.43 2.63
N GLY A 393 -15.21 -5.08 3.90
CA GLY A 393 -15.32 -3.70 4.35
C GLY A 393 -16.69 -3.05 4.08
N THR A 394 -16.73 -1.74 4.15
CA THR A 394 -17.91 -0.91 3.84
C THR A 394 -18.01 -0.62 2.33
N LYS A 395 -19.16 -0.12 1.86
CA LYS A 395 -19.31 0.36 0.48
C LYS A 395 -18.30 1.47 0.16
N VAL A 396 -17.99 2.31 1.14
CA VAL A 396 -16.97 3.38 1.02
C VAL A 396 -15.57 2.81 0.82
N ASP A 397 -15.23 1.75 1.56
CA ASP A 397 -13.93 1.08 1.40
C ASP A 397 -13.79 0.47 -0.01
N ARG A 398 -14.83 -0.20 -0.51
CA ARG A 398 -14.82 -0.80 -1.86
C ARG A 398 -14.74 0.23 -2.98
N ALA A 399 -15.37 1.38 -2.81
CA ALA A 399 -15.37 2.49 -3.77
C ALA A 399 -14.07 3.32 -3.75
N PHE A 400 -13.20 3.11 -2.77
CA PHE A 400 -12.02 3.93 -2.57
C PHE A 400 -11.02 3.87 -3.74
N GLY A 401 -10.78 2.69 -4.30
CA GLY A 401 -9.92 2.53 -5.49
C GLY A 401 -10.45 3.28 -6.70
N PHE A 402 -11.74 3.10 -7.00
CA PHE A 402 -12.42 3.79 -8.11
C PHE A 402 -12.43 5.31 -7.93
N LYS A 403 -12.69 5.80 -6.70
CA LYS A 403 -12.58 7.21 -6.34
C LYS A 403 -11.20 7.77 -6.70
N ASN A 404 -10.14 7.08 -6.30
CA ASN A 404 -8.77 7.50 -6.55
C ASN A 404 -8.46 7.56 -8.05
N ALA A 405 -8.94 6.59 -8.82
CA ALA A 405 -8.77 6.60 -10.27
C ALA A 405 -9.50 7.77 -10.94
N ILE A 406 -10.67 8.16 -10.44
CA ILE A 406 -11.39 9.37 -10.90
C ILE A 406 -10.55 10.62 -10.60
N LEU A 407 -10.07 10.77 -9.37
CA LEU A 407 -9.26 11.92 -8.94
C LEU A 407 -7.98 12.07 -9.75
N ASP A 408 -7.38 10.94 -10.15
CA ASP A 408 -6.18 10.91 -10.96
C ASP A 408 -6.45 11.14 -12.47
N GLY A 409 -7.74 11.35 -12.87
CA GLY A 409 -8.13 11.53 -14.27
C GLY A 409 -7.92 10.29 -15.14
N LYS A 410 -8.10 9.10 -14.54
CA LYS A 410 -7.87 7.81 -15.22
C LYS A 410 -9.14 7.16 -15.75
N ILE A 411 -10.31 7.70 -15.40
CA ILE A 411 -11.60 7.14 -15.78
C ILE A 411 -12.19 7.92 -16.95
N HIS A 412 -12.35 7.22 -18.06
CA HIS A 412 -12.97 7.69 -19.27
C HIS A 412 -14.42 7.19 -19.33
N VAL A 413 -15.36 8.05 -19.71
CA VAL A 413 -16.78 7.74 -19.74
C VAL A 413 -17.36 8.07 -21.10
N TYR A 414 -17.95 7.07 -21.75
CA TYR A 414 -18.74 7.21 -22.95
C TYR A 414 -20.14 6.64 -22.71
N ILE A 415 -21.09 7.50 -22.40
CA ILE A 415 -22.49 7.14 -22.22
C ILE A 415 -23.29 8.05 -23.16
N MET A 416 -23.81 7.46 -24.23
CA MET A 416 -24.48 8.20 -25.30
C MET A 416 -25.84 8.76 -24.86
N ASP A 417 -26.59 7.99 -24.09
CA ASP A 417 -27.88 8.43 -23.56
C ASP A 417 -27.71 9.53 -22.50
N PRO A 418 -28.19 10.76 -22.76
CA PRO A 418 -28.05 11.87 -21.82
C PRO A 418 -28.72 11.62 -20.45
N VAL A 419 -29.82 10.84 -20.42
CA VAL A 419 -30.54 10.51 -19.17
C VAL A 419 -29.71 9.56 -18.33
N LYS A 420 -29.17 8.52 -18.93
CA LYS A 420 -28.23 7.60 -18.26
C LYS A 420 -26.98 8.33 -17.80
N ARG A 421 -26.38 9.18 -18.65
CA ARG A 421 -25.20 9.98 -18.31
C ARG A 421 -25.45 10.86 -17.08
N GLN A 422 -26.61 11.52 -17.03
CA GLN A 422 -26.97 12.34 -15.89
C GLN A 422 -27.24 11.50 -14.63
N LEU A 423 -27.87 10.33 -14.76
CA LEU A 423 -28.09 9.39 -13.66
C LEU A 423 -26.76 8.91 -13.07
N PHE A 424 -25.80 8.55 -13.92
CA PHE A 424 -24.44 8.18 -13.53
C PHE A 424 -23.78 9.28 -12.69
N ILE A 425 -23.77 10.51 -13.20
CA ILE A 425 -23.21 11.67 -12.51
C ILE A 425 -23.90 11.91 -11.16
N ASN A 426 -25.23 11.83 -11.12
CA ASN A 426 -26.02 12.10 -9.92
C ASN A 426 -25.75 11.06 -8.81
N GLN A 427 -25.63 9.78 -9.15
CA GLN A 427 -25.31 8.75 -8.15
C GLN A 427 -23.90 8.91 -7.58
N LEU A 428 -22.91 9.25 -8.42
CA LEU A 428 -21.57 9.54 -7.93
C LEU A 428 -21.55 10.78 -7.01
N LYS A 429 -22.18 11.88 -7.40
CA LYS A 429 -22.25 13.10 -6.56
C LYS A 429 -22.93 12.87 -5.21
N ALA A 430 -23.98 12.05 -5.18
CA ALA A 430 -24.75 11.81 -3.96
C ALA A 430 -24.15 10.72 -3.05
N PHE A 431 -23.15 9.98 -3.50
CA PHE A 431 -22.49 8.96 -2.68
C PHE A 431 -21.65 9.61 -1.55
N PRO A 432 -21.56 9.02 -0.35
CA PRO A 432 -22.16 7.76 0.11
C PRO A 432 -23.59 7.89 0.66
N ASN A 433 -24.18 9.07 0.63
CA ASN A 433 -25.45 9.38 1.29
C ASN A 433 -26.67 9.16 0.38
N SER A 434 -26.46 8.78 -0.90
CA SER A 434 -27.55 8.47 -1.83
C SER A 434 -28.38 7.28 -1.37
N LYS A 435 -29.64 7.28 -1.72
CA LYS A 435 -30.54 6.14 -1.54
C LYS A 435 -30.12 4.96 -2.40
N HIS A 436 -29.84 5.21 -3.68
CA HIS A 436 -29.36 4.22 -4.64
C HIS A 436 -27.85 4.40 -4.85
N LYS A 437 -27.11 3.31 -4.73
CA LYS A 437 -25.63 3.24 -4.83
C LYS A 437 -25.16 2.18 -5.81
N ASP A 438 -26.10 1.57 -6.50
CA ASP A 438 -25.92 0.35 -7.28
C ASP A 438 -24.97 0.57 -8.46
N ILE A 439 -25.01 1.76 -9.11
CA ILE A 439 -24.02 2.13 -10.15
C ILE A 439 -22.61 2.23 -9.55
N VAL A 440 -22.47 2.83 -8.37
CA VAL A 440 -21.17 2.99 -7.70
C VAL A 440 -20.60 1.64 -7.29
N ASP A 441 -21.45 0.74 -6.75
CA ASP A 441 -21.01 -0.60 -6.37
C ASP A 441 -20.56 -1.39 -7.59
N ALA A 442 -21.33 -1.44 -8.68
CA ALA A 442 -20.96 -2.12 -9.93
C ALA A 442 -19.65 -1.57 -10.54
N CYS A 443 -19.49 -0.23 -10.59
CA CYS A 443 -18.25 0.41 -11.04
C CYS A 443 -17.06 0.05 -10.15
N SER A 444 -17.25 0.05 -8.84
CA SER A 444 -16.18 -0.25 -7.88
C SER A 444 -15.67 -1.67 -8.02
N TYR A 445 -16.53 -2.65 -8.18
CA TYR A 445 -16.14 -4.04 -8.42
C TYR A 445 -15.43 -4.22 -9.76
N ALA A 446 -15.96 -3.62 -10.85
CA ALA A 446 -15.32 -3.65 -12.15
C ALA A 446 -13.91 -3.08 -12.11
N PHE A 447 -13.75 -1.91 -11.47
CA PHE A 447 -12.45 -1.26 -11.31
C PHE A 447 -11.48 -2.10 -10.50
N ASN A 448 -11.90 -2.60 -9.34
CA ASN A 448 -11.03 -3.38 -8.45
C ASN A 448 -10.55 -4.68 -9.13
N TYR A 449 -11.43 -5.35 -9.88
CA TYR A 449 -11.05 -6.52 -10.67
C TYR A 449 -10.00 -6.17 -11.73
N LEU A 450 -10.25 -5.16 -12.57
CA LEU A 450 -9.32 -4.76 -13.63
C LEU A 450 -8.01 -4.21 -13.10
N ASN A 451 -8.03 -3.56 -11.94
CA ASN A 451 -6.83 -3.06 -11.28
C ASN A 451 -5.97 -4.18 -10.68
N SER A 452 -6.56 -5.35 -10.39
CA SER A 452 -5.81 -6.52 -9.90
C SER A 452 -5.10 -7.30 -11.02
N ILE A 453 -5.44 -7.05 -12.29
CA ILE A 453 -4.80 -7.68 -13.45
C ILE A 453 -3.50 -6.94 -13.77
N TYR A 454 -2.36 -7.60 -13.59
CA TYR A 454 -1.03 -7.09 -13.96
C TYR A 454 -0.65 -7.55 -15.36
N ASP A 455 0.24 -6.81 -16.04
CA ASP A 455 0.70 -7.14 -17.40
C ASP A 455 1.35 -8.53 -17.50
N GLU A 456 2.00 -9.01 -16.43
CA GLU A 456 2.60 -10.35 -16.39
C GLU A 456 1.56 -11.47 -16.55
N ASP A 457 0.32 -11.24 -16.11
CA ASP A 457 -0.78 -12.21 -16.25
C ASP A 457 -1.35 -12.26 -17.67
N ILE A 458 -1.12 -11.21 -18.48
CA ILE A 458 -1.69 -11.08 -19.84
C ILE A 458 -0.73 -11.62 -20.90
N TYR A 459 0.56 -11.42 -20.72
CA TYR A 459 1.57 -11.78 -21.74
C TYR A 459 2.24 -13.14 -21.51
N GLY A 460 1.86 -13.90 -20.46
CA GLY A 460 2.46 -15.19 -20.13
C GLY A 460 3.98 -15.07 -19.96
N THR A 461 4.56 -15.71 -18.99
CA THR A 461 6.01 -15.81 -18.81
C THR A 461 6.66 -16.39 -20.07
N GLY A 462 6.97 -15.54 -21.03
CA GLY A 462 7.92 -15.88 -22.07
C GLY A 462 9.27 -16.04 -21.39
N GLU A 463 9.68 -17.26 -21.11
CA GLU A 463 11.07 -17.59 -20.78
C GLU A 463 11.96 -16.99 -21.87
N ALA A 464 12.53 -15.84 -21.60
CA ALA A 464 13.68 -15.36 -22.35
C ALA A 464 14.89 -16.18 -21.87
N THR A 465 15.09 -17.33 -22.48
CA THR A 465 16.41 -17.98 -22.56
C THR A 465 17.33 -17.03 -23.33
N TYR A 466 18.18 -16.31 -22.59
CA TYR A 466 19.55 -15.94 -22.99
C TYR A 466 20.42 -15.73 -21.76
#